data_7eb3c49d7dba271ba8d33439318e5119
#
_entry.id   7eb3c49d7dba271ba8d33439318e5119
#
_cell.length_a   1.000
_cell.length_b   1.000
_cell.length_c   1.000
_cell.angle_alpha   90.00
_cell.angle_beta   90.00
_cell.angle_gamma   90.00
#
_symmetry.space_group_name_H-M   'P 1'
#
loop_
_entity.id
_entity.type
_entity.pdbx_description
1 polymer ?
#
loop_
_entity_poly.entity_id
_entity_poly.type
_entity_poly.pdbx_seq_one_letter_code
_entity_poly.pdbx_strand_id
1 'polypeptide(L)'
;MAAAAPRKNGAWRVGMIAALAAGYLCSTTIDAFAQRCQPRRKLPPIVLTTLGPCEFDPETFSFAGSPDQQARCLMRSATSRRNLGPHLATLPSALATRVGQSSGLPERETLAALLVELGLVWDYAPFLWQPISRARDNDPDAPQARYLVVHDTSGPNFGRRPFPVDIDEHRSINNLGRFRCADGWAIAHVVINRAGGMLLGQELSRPWRAMRFERATRFGTDLKGLFLHVELVQPRRSQPGRGRGNDALAPTPGFSEIQYDRLALIYTIASVRSGRWLIPAFHVAIDAGIRGGHDDPQNFDVEAFAAGIERLMARLARPPQANQVGVENPAGIIAQGNEEE
;
A
#
# COMPACT_ATOMS: atom_id res chain seq x y z
N MET A 1 81.96 31.59 17.34
CA MET A 1 81.19 32.22 16.26
C MET A 1 80.41 31.09 15.59
N ALA A 2 79.13 30.92 15.90
CA ALA A 2 78.26 29.94 15.29
C ALA A 2 76.93 30.65 15.04
N ALA A 3 76.52 30.73 13.76
CA ALA A 3 75.33 31.39 13.27
C ALA A 3 74.12 30.43 13.38
N ALA A 4 73.03 30.94 13.94
CA ALA A 4 71.78 30.25 14.06
C ALA A 4 70.93 30.37 12.77
N ALA A 5 70.33 29.28 12.31
CA ALA A 5 69.34 29.25 11.22
C ALA A 5 67.91 29.44 11.72
N PRO A 6 67.01 30.07 10.98
CA PRO A 6 65.65 30.34 11.42
C PRO A 6 64.69 29.16 11.21
N ARG A 7 63.83 28.95 12.19
CA ARG A 7 62.69 27.99 12.14
C ARG A 7 61.58 28.52 11.20
N LYS A 8 61.14 27.72 10.25
CA LYS A 8 59.96 27.96 9.45
C LYS A 8 58.74 27.39 10.18
N ASN A 9 57.76 28.27 10.49
CA ASN A 9 56.52 27.96 11.16
C ASN A 9 55.58 27.18 10.28
N GLY A 10 54.94 26.21 10.89
CA GLY A 10 53.89 25.41 10.26
C GLY A 10 52.55 26.17 10.12
N ALA A 11 52.00 26.11 8.96
CA ALA A 11 50.64 26.57 8.64
C ALA A 11 49.94 25.60 7.67
N TRP A 12 49.94 24.30 7.99
CA TRP A 12 49.32 23.30 7.09
C TRP A 12 48.57 22.22 7.86
N ARG A 13 47.82 22.54 8.94
CA ARG A 13 47.03 21.53 9.67
C ARG A 13 45.58 21.89 9.93
N VAL A 14 45.02 22.95 9.38
CA VAL A 14 43.63 23.37 9.67
C VAL A 14 42.68 23.03 8.50
N GLY A 15 43.21 22.77 7.28
CA GLY A 15 42.37 22.55 6.10
C GLY A 15 41.79 21.13 5.94
N MET A 16 42.26 20.11 6.66
CA MET A 16 41.88 18.72 6.40
C MET A 16 40.80 18.16 7.32
N ILE A 17 40.46 18.84 8.42
CA ILE A 17 39.42 18.39 9.36
C ILE A 17 38.02 18.84 8.93
N ALA A 18 37.89 19.96 8.21
CA ALA A 18 36.60 20.45 7.73
C ALA A 18 36.01 19.64 6.55
N ALA A 19 36.88 19.02 5.72
CA ALA A 19 36.43 18.23 4.57
C ALA A 19 35.90 16.84 4.97
N LEU A 20 36.36 16.27 6.09
CA LEU A 20 35.88 14.97 6.58
C LEU A 20 34.56 15.06 7.32
N ALA A 21 34.21 16.19 7.95
CA ALA A 21 32.94 16.39 8.61
C ALA A 21 31.77 16.62 7.64
N ALA A 22 32.03 17.25 6.48
CA ALA A 22 31.01 17.46 5.44
C ALA A 22 30.69 16.15 4.67
N GLY A 23 31.66 15.26 4.52
CA GLY A 23 31.46 13.93 3.89
C GLY A 23 30.63 12.96 4.75
N TYR A 24 30.69 13.07 6.07
CA TYR A 24 29.99 12.17 7.00
C TYR A 24 28.50 12.54 7.21
N LEU A 25 28.12 13.79 6.98
CA LEU A 25 26.72 14.23 7.10
C LEU A 25 25.90 13.94 5.84
N CYS A 26 26.54 13.70 4.68
CA CYS A 26 25.85 13.37 3.44
C CYS A 26 25.55 11.88 3.28
N SER A 27 26.37 11.00 3.92
CA SER A 27 26.19 9.53 3.80
C SER A 27 25.06 8.97 4.68
N THR A 28 24.70 9.62 5.79
CA THR A 28 23.66 9.11 6.70
C THR A 28 22.23 9.35 6.20
N THR A 29 22.04 10.31 5.29
CA THR A 29 20.70 10.57 4.69
C THR A 29 20.42 9.68 3.47
N ILE A 30 21.46 9.22 2.77
CA ILE A 30 21.32 8.34 1.61
C ILE A 30 21.02 6.90 2.07
N ASP A 31 21.60 6.43 3.15
CA ASP A 31 21.37 5.08 3.65
C ASP A 31 19.96 4.83 4.17
N ALA A 32 19.29 5.83 4.73
CA ALA A 32 17.89 5.71 5.17
C ALA A 32 16.91 5.58 4.00
N PHE A 33 17.26 6.12 2.81
CA PHE A 33 16.47 5.95 1.57
C PHE A 33 16.77 4.62 0.88
N ALA A 34 18.03 4.20 0.84
CA ALA A 34 18.47 2.96 0.20
C ALA A 34 17.90 1.70 0.89
N GLN A 35 17.70 1.75 2.20
CA GLN A 35 17.23 0.60 2.98
C GLN A 35 15.78 0.18 2.64
N ARG A 36 14.93 1.09 2.17
CA ARG A 36 13.53 0.80 1.79
C ARG A 36 13.40 0.22 0.38
N CYS A 37 14.36 0.51 -0.48
CA CYS A 37 14.39 0.05 -1.88
C CYS A 37 15.33 -1.15 -2.10
N GLN A 38 15.91 -1.73 -1.07
CA GLN A 38 16.70 -2.95 -1.23
C GLN A 38 15.78 -4.14 -1.52
N PRO A 39 16.17 -5.02 -2.47
CA PRO A 39 15.47 -6.29 -2.69
C PRO A 39 15.30 -6.99 -1.36
N ARG A 40 14.04 -7.27 -0.98
CA ARG A 40 13.80 -7.99 0.29
C ARG A 40 14.64 -9.25 0.26
N ARG A 41 15.61 -9.37 1.18
CA ARG A 41 16.36 -10.59 1.40
C ARG A 41 15.39 -11.76 1.30
N LYS A 42 15.77 -12.83 0.61
CA LYS A 42 15.00 -14.09 0.65
C LYS A 42 14.93 -14.50 2.12
N LEU A 43 13.85 -14.07 2.76
CA LEU A 43 13.62 -14.43 4.16
C LEU A 43 13.18 -15.89 4.18
N PRO A 44 13.64 -16.69 5.15
CA PRO A 44 13.25 -18.09 5.23
C PRO A 44 11.71 -18.21 5.32
N PRO A 45 11.15 -19.33 4.86
CA PRO A 45 9.75 -19.65 5.06
C PRO A 45 9.37 -19.55 6.55
N ILE A 46 8.12 -19.22 6.82
CA ILE A 46 7.60 -19.16 8.19
C ILE A 46 6.82 -20.43 8.47
N VAL A 47 7.19 -21.12 9.54
CA VAL A 47 6.37 -22.22 10.05
C VAL A 47 5.28 -21.64 10.94
N LEU A 48 4.03 -21.78 10.52
CA LEU A 48 2.89 -21.40 11.34
C LEU A 48 2.58 -22.53 12.34
N THR A 49 2.65 -22.21 13.61
CA THR A 49 2.22 -23.12 14.70
C THR A 49 0.75 -22.96 15.04
N THR A 50 0.20 -21.76 14.77
CA THR A 50 -1.21 -21.42 14.97
C THR A 50 -1.73 -20.68 13.76
N LEU A 51 -3.00 -20.88 13.41
CA LEU A 51 -3.71 -20.00 12.49
C LEU A 51 -4.13 -18.75 13.26
N GLY A 52 -4.17 -17.63 12.55
CA GLY A 52 -4.80 -16.43 13.05
C GLY A 52 -6.30 -16.64 13.32
N PRO A 53 -7.00 -15.63 13.82
CA PRO A 53 -8.42 -15.74 14.18
C PRO A 53 -9.34 -16.04 12.97
N CYS A 54 -8.83 -15.89 11.73
CA CYS A 54 -9.55 -16.24 10.51
C CYS A 54 -8.86 -17.47 9.90
N GLU A 55 -9.52 -18.60 9.88
CA GLU A 55 -8.97 -19.83 9.32
C GLU A 55 -8.82 -19.72 7.79
N PHE A 56 -7.68 -20.16 7.28
CA PHE A 56 -7.41 -20.21 5.86
C PHE A 56 -7.37 -21.66 5.39
N ASP A 57 -8.14 -21.94 4.33
CA ASP A 57 -8.15 -23.23 3.67
C ASP A 57 -7.21 -23.20 2.45
N PRO A 58 -6.11 -23.96 2.46
CA PRO A 58 -5.16 -24.03 1.35
C PRO A 58 -5.69 -24.77 0.12
N GLU A 59 -6.73 -25.59 0.26
CA GLU A 59 -7.30 -26.33 -0.86
C GLU A 59 -8.18 -25.43 -1.74
N THR A 60 -8.97 -24.57 -1.11
CA THR A 60 -9.84 -23.61 -1.80
C THR A 60 -9.18 -22.24 -2.02
N PHE A 61 -7.99 -22.02 -1.45
CA PHE A 61 -7.30 -20.74 -1.46
C PHE A 61 -8.18 -19.60 -0.92
N SER A 62 -8.90 -19.86 0.17
CA SER A 62 -9.81 -18.89 0.76
C SER A 62 -9.82 -18.96 2.28
N PHE A 63 -10.18 -17.84 2.92
CA PHE A 63 -10.55 -17.90 4.33
C PHE A 63 -11.91 -18.57 4.51
N ALA A 64 -12.13 -19.17 5.68
CA ALA A 64 -13.35 -19.87 6.00
C ALA A 64 -14.59 -18.95 6.02
N GLY A 65 -15.72 -19.49 5.62
CA GLY A 65 -17.02 -18.83 5.65
C GLY A 65 -17.38 -18.10 4.35
N SER A 66 -18.56 -17.47 4.35
CA SER A 66 -19.02 -16.64 3.24
C SER A 66 -18.14 -15.40 3.09
N PRO A 67 -18.16 -14.73 1.91
CA PRO A 67 -17.40 -13.48 1.73
C PRO A 67 -17.67 -12.41 2.79
N ASP A 68 -18.91 -12.27 3.24
CA ASP A 68 -19.27 -11.38 4.36
C ASP A 68 -18.60 -11.81 5.67
N GLN A 69 -18.66 -13.09 6.03
CA GLN A 69 -18.00 -13.61 7.21
C GLN A 69 -16.48 -13.45 7.17
N GLN A 70 -15.88 -13.67 6.00
CA GLN A 70 -14.44 -13.44 5.78
C GLN A 70 -14.10 -11.97 6.01
N ALA A 71 -14.82 -11.03 5.38
CA ALA A 71 -14.57 -9.60 5.54
C ALA A 71 -14.72 -9.15 7.00
N ARG A 72 -15.77 -9.64 7.72
CA ARG A 72 -15.98 -9.33 9.13
C ARG A 72 -14.86 -9.84 10.03
N CYS A 73 -14.26 -10.98 9.69
CA CYS A 73 -13.08 -11.49 10.38
C CYS A 73 -11.82 -10.71 10.00
N LEU A 74 -11.61 -10.43 8.70
CA LEU A 74 -10.38 -9.86 8.18
C LEU A 74 -10.27 -8.34 8.36
N MET A 75 -11.37 -7.63 8.61
CA MET A 75 -11.40 -6.18 8.87
C MET A 75 -11.47 -5.84 10.36
N ARG A 76 -11.01 -6.71 11.23
CA ARG A 76 -10.93 -6.44 12.66
C ARG A 76 -9.97 -5.30 12.96
N SER A 77 -10.40 -4.34 13.76
CA SER A 77 -9.60 -3.18 14.08
C SER A 77 -8.31 -3.53 14.84
N ALA A 78 -7.23 -2.85 14.52
CA ALA A 78 -6.02 -2.86 15.32
C ALA A 78 -6.03 -1.65 16.26
N THR A 79 -6.05 -1.87 17.56
CA THR A 79 -6.04 -0.82 18.57
C THR A 79 -4.65 -0.56 19.15
N SER A 80 -3.75 -1.53 19.03
CA SER A 80 -2.34 -1.45 19.41
C SER A 80 -1.60 -2.67 18.91
N ARG A 81 -0.25 -2.65 18.97
CA ARG A 81 0.57 -3.83 18.62
C ARG A 81 -0.02 -5.10 19.21
N ARG A 82 -0.47 -6.01 18.37
CA ARG A 82 -1.00 -7.35 18.65
C ARG A 82 -2.38 -7.42 19.32
N ASN A 83 -3.04 -6.29 19.56
CA ASN A 83 -4.41 -6.33 20.06
C ASN A 83 -5.37 -6.17 18.87
N LEU A 84 -5.76 -7.31 18.32
CA LEU A 84 -6.79 -7.37 17.31
C LEU A 84 -8.15 -7.28 17.99
N GLY A 85 -9.00 -6.38 17.53
CA GLY A 85 -10.37 -6.19 18.02
C GLY A 85 -11.25 -7.42 17.77
N PRO A 86 -12.51 -7.42 18.23
CA PRO A 86 -13.48 -8.48 17.94
C PRO A 86 -13.81 -8.53 16.44
N HIS A 87 -14.42 -9.62 16.01
CA HIS A 87 -15.05 -9.67 14.69
C HIS A 87 -16.06 -8.55 14.55
N LEU A 88 -16.14 -7.95 13.38
CA LEU A 88 -17.21 -7.00 13.13
C LEU A 88 -18.55 -7.70 13.26
N ALA A 89 -19.50 -7.11 13.99
CA ALA A 89 -20.84 -7.65 14.13
C ALA A 89 -21.56 -7.68 12.76
N THR A 90 -21.44 -6.59 12.03
CA THR A 90 -21.97 -6.40 10.66
C THR A 90 -20.96 -5.62 9.83
N LEU A 91 -21.07 -5.73 8.51
CA LEU A 91 -20.40 -4.79 7.62
C LEU A 91 -21.30 -3.57 7.38
N PRO A 92 -20.73 -2.37 7.12
CA PRO A 92 -21.49 -1.27 6.55
C PRO A 92 -22.23 -1.68 5.27
N SER A 93 -23.39 -1.11 5.00
CA SER A 93 -24.29 -1.53 3.91
C SER A 93 -23.59 -1.54 2.54
N ALA A 94 -22.75 -0.55 2.27
CA ALA A 94 -21.99 -0.46 1.02
C ALA A 94 -21.04 -1.64 0.80
N LEU A 95 -20.50 -2.22 1.84
CA LEU A 95 -19.67 -3.42 1.76
C LEU A 95 -20.52 -4.70 1.80
N ALA A 96 -21.50 -4.78 2.73
CA ALA A 96 -22.33 -5.96 2.91
C ALA A 96 -23.05 -6.40 1.63
N THR A 97 -23.51 -5.42 0.82
CA THR A 97 -24.20 -5.70 -0.45
C THR A 97 -23.28 -6.04 -1.62
N ARG A 98 -21.97 -5.84 -1.47
CA ARG A 98 -20.99 -5.99 -2.56
C ARG A 98 -20.02 -7.13 -2.38
N VAL A 99 -19.43 -7.28 -1.20
CA VAL A 99 -18.32 -8.20 -0.96
C VAL A 99 -18.59 -9.61 -1.51
N GLY A 100 -17.73 -10.07 -2.42
CA GLY A 100 -17.82 -11.36 -3.07
C GLY A 100 -18.85 -11.47 -4.20
N GLN A 101 -19.70 -10.45 -4.42
CA GLN A 101 -20.71 -10.44 -5.48
C GLN A 101 -20.08 -10.13 -6.84
N SER A 102 -20.64 -10.71 -7.91
CA SER A 102 -20.31 -10.36 -9.30
C SER A 102 -21.26 -9.31 -9.89
N SER A 103 -22.36 -9.02 -9.22
CA SER A 103 -23.32 -7.99 -9.62
C SER A 103 -22.96 -6.62 -9.07
N GLY A 104 -23.49 -5.57 -9.71
CA GLY A 104 -23.32 -4.17 -9.25
C GLY A 104 -21.92 -3.61 -9.44
N LEU A 105 -21.06 -4.29 -10.21
CA LEU A 105 -19.78 -3.72 -10.66
C LEU A 105 -20.06 -2.64 -11.72
N PRO A 106 -19.37 -1.49 -11.67
CA PRO A 106 -19.49 -0.51 -12.75
C PRO A 106 -18.84 -1.02 -14.04
N GLU A 107 -19.33 -0.53 -15.18
CA GLU A 107 -18.72 -0.80 -16.48
C GLU A 107 -17.32 -0.17 -16.54
N ARG A 108 -16.41 -0.84 -17.25
CA ARG A 108 -15.01 -0.40 -17.37
C ARG A 108 -14.91 0.97 -18.05
N GLU A 109 -15.73 1.19 -19.06
CA GLU A 109 -15.79 2.44 -19.82
C GLU A 109 -16.23 3.60 -18.94
N THR A 110 -17.23 3.40 -18.09
CA THR A 110 -17.70 4.41 -17.12
C THR A 110 -16.60 4.74 -16.11
N LEU A 111 -15.91 3.71 -15.65
CA LEU A 111 -14.79 3.90 -14.71
C LEU A 111 -13.60 4.59 -15.40
N ALA A 112 -13.32 4.29 -16.67
CA ALA A 112 -12.30 4.96 -17.46
C ALA A 112 -12.62 6.45 -17.65
N ALA A 113 -13.87 6.79 -17.96
CA ALA A 113 -14.32 8.17 -18.07
C ALA A 113 -14.13 8.94 -16.75
N LEU A 114 -14.41 8.31 -15.62
CA LEU A 114 -14.16 8.91 -14.31
C LEU A 114 -12.66 9.14 -14.06
N LEU A 115 -11.79 8.23 -14.48
CA LEU A 115 -10.34 8.40 -14.35
C LEU A 115 -9.85 9.62 -15.16
N VAL A 116 -10.42 9.83 -16.36
CA VAL A 116 -10.17 11.05 -17.18
C VAL A 116 -10.57 12.29 -16.41
N GLU A 117 -11.81 12.32 -15.87
CA GLU A 117 -12.33 13.45 -15.10
C GLU A 117 -11.47 13.76 -13.86
N LEU A 118 -10.90 12.74 -13.23
CA LEU A 118 -10.01 12.86 -12.07
C LEU A 118 -8.57 13.23 -12.44
N GLY A 119 -8.21 13.30 -13.72
CA GLY A 119 -6.83 13.52 -14.18
C GLY A 119 -5.89 12.34 -13.91
N LEU A 120 -6.44 11.13 -13.79
CA LEU A 120 -5.71 9.91 -13.41
C LEU A 120 -5.51 8.94 -14.59
N VAL A 121 -5.73 9.38 -15.81
CA VAL A 121 -5.75 8.52 -17.01
C VAL A 121 -4.43 7.81 -17.23
N TRP A 122 -3.32 8.53 -17.14
CA TRP A 122 -2.00 8.01 -17.48
C TRP A 122 -1.51 6.94 -16.51
N ASP A 123 -1.94 7.03 -15.26
CA ASP A 123 -1.49 6.13 -14.20
C ASP A 123 -2.39 4.88 -14.06
N TYR A 124 -3.70 5.00 -14.36
CA TYR A 124 -4.67 3.97 -13.98
C TYR A 124 -5.54 3.43 -15.12
N ALA A 125 -5.72 4.16 -16.23
CA ALA A 125 -6.54 3.67 -17.33
C ALA A 125 -6.01 2.34 -17.94
N PRO A 126 -4.71 2.15 -18.17
CA PRO A 126 -4.18 0.89 -18.68
C PRO A 126 -4.53 -0.32 -17.79
N PHE A 127 -4.72 -0.08 -16.48
CA PHE A 127 -4.99 -1.13 -15.52
C PHE A 127 -6.38 -1.73 -15.62
N LEU A 128 -7.36 -1.00 -16.14
CA LEU A 128 -8.74 -1.47 -16.21
C LEU A 128 -8.92 -2.70 -17.10
N TRP A 129 -8.09 -2.84 -18.14
CA TRP A 129 -8.20 -3.92 -19.13
C TRP A 129 -7.21 -5.05 -18.94
N GLN A 130 -6.23 -4.88 -18.07
CA GLN A 130 -5.26 -5.94 -17.82
C GLN A 130 -5.84 -7.03 -16.90
N PRO A 131 -5.35 -8.28 -16.99
CA PRO A 131 -5.74 -9.32 -16.08
C PRO A 131 -5.34 -8.99 -14.64
N ILE A 132 -6.06 -9.56 -13.68
CA ILE A 132 -5.67 -9.49 -12.27
C ILE A 132 -4.74 -10.66 -11.93
N SER A 133 -3.92 -10.53 -10.90
CA SER A 133 -3.01 -11.60 -10.47
C SER A 133 -3.74 -12.88 -10.08
N ARG A 134 -3.02 -13.99 -10.14
CA ARG A 134 -3.47 -15.32 -9.70
C ARG A 134 -2.49 -15.91 -8.69
N ALA A 135 -2.98 -16.79 -7.85
CA ALA A 135 -2.13 -17.64 -7.03
C ALA A 135 -1.13 -18.43 -7.89
N ARG A 136 -0.19 -19.15 -7.25
CA ARG A 136 0.80 -20.00 -7.93
C ARG A 136 1.55 -19.24 -9.04
N ASP A 137 1.98 -18.02 -8.76
CA ASP A 137 2.73 -17.19 -9.71
C ASP A 137 2.05 -16.98 -11.06
N ASN A 138 0.73 -16.71 -11.03
CA ASN A 138 -0.13 -16.51 -12.21
C ASN A 138 -0.41 -17.79 -13.00
N ASP A 139 -0.36 -18.95 -12.37
CA ASP A 139 -0.86 -20.18 -12.97
C ASP A 139 -2.32 -19.96 -13.49
N PRO A 140 -2.60 -20.19 -14.78
CA PRO A 140 -3.92 -19.95 -15.37
C PRO A 140 -5.04 -20.76 -14.68
N ASP A 141 -4.73 -21.91 -14.13
CA ASP A 141 -5.67 -22.78 -13.41
C ASP A 141 -5.84 -22.41 -11.94
N ALA A 142 -4.97 -21.54 -11.42
CA ALA A 142 -5.07 -21.10 -10.05
C ALA A 142 -6.12 -19.98 -9.85
N PRO A 143 -6.69 -19.84 -8.64
CA PRO A 143 -7.64 -18.77 -8.35
C PRO A 143 -7.05 -17.38 -8.57
N GLN A 144 -7.86 -16.48 -9.11
CA GLN A 144 -7.54 -15.05 -9.19
C GLN A 144 -7.49 -14.42 -7.82
N ALA A 145 -6.88 -13.24 -7.73
CA ALA A 145 -6.89 -12.42 -6.52
C ALA A 145 -8.32 -12.27 -5.98
N ARG A 146 -8.46 -12.51 -4.68
CA ARG A 146 -9.73 -12.47 -3.94
C ARG A 146 -9.77 -11.38 -2.90
N TYR A 147 -8.60 -10.95 -2.43
CA TYR A 147 -8.48 -10.08 -1.26
C TYR A 147 -7.77 -8.79 -1.63
N LEU A 148 -8.34 -7.66 -1.19
CA LEU A 148 -7.62 -6.38 -1.19
C LEU A 148 -7.17 -6.10 0.23
N VAL A 149 -5.86 -6.11 0.44
CA VAL A 149 -5.26 -5.95 1.76
C VAL A 149 -4.84 -4.51 1.97
N VAL A 150 -5.40 -3.90 2.99
CA VAL A 150 -5.05 -2.54 3.41
C VAL A 150 -3.92 -2.61 4.43
N HIS A 151 -2.90 -1.82 4.17
CA HIS A 151 -1.75 -1.59 5.03
C HIS A 151 -1.66 -0.12 5.42
N ASP A 152 -0.82 0.20 6.39
CA ASP A 152 -0.30 1.54 6.56
C ASP A 152 1.23 1.54 6.58
N THR A 153 1.81 2.64 6.12
CA THR A 153 3.26 2.76 5.97
C THR A 153 4.01 2.82 7.31
N SER A 154 3.33 2.94 8.43
CA SER A 154 3.90 3.19 9.76
C SER A 154 4.97 4.29 9.77
N GLY A 155 4.81 5.29 8.92
CA GLY A 155 5.79 6.36 8.75
C GLY A 155 5.32 7.55 7.91
N PRO A 156 6.02 8.69 8.08
CA PRO A 156 7.22 8.94 8.88
C PRO A 156 6.97 8.84 10.39
N ASN A 157 8.01 8.46 11.16
CA ASN A 157 7.92 8.44 12.61
C ASN A 157 8.41 9.79 13.20
N PHE A 158 7.51 10.47 13.89
CA PHE A 158 7.77 11.76 14.54
C PHE A 158 8.44 11.61 15.92
N GLY A 159 8.70 10.40 16.36
CA GLY A 159 9.25 10.13 17.67
C GLY A 159 8.29 10.62 18.78
N ARG A 160 8.80 11.45 19.71
CA ARG A 160 7.98 12.02 20.79
C ARG A 160 7.29 13.34 20.42
N ARG A 161 7.58 13.90 19.25
CA ARG A 161 6.97 15.16 18.78
C ARG A 161 5.48 14.94 18.47
N PRO A 162 4.62 15.95 18.68
CA PRO A 162 3.23 15.87 18.23
C PRO A 162 3.16 15.69 16.71
N PHE A 163 2.05 15.18 16.23
CA PHE A 163 1.75 15.28 14.80
C PHE A 163 1.58 16.74 14.39
N PRO A 164 2.01 17.14 13.19
CA PRO A 164 1.74 18.48 12.70
C PRO A 164 0.23 18.72 12.60
N VAL A 165 -0.18 19.98 12.79
CA VAL A 165 -1.60 20.36 12.71
C VAL A 165 -2.15 20.23 11.29
N ASP A 166 -1.28 20.39 10.29
CA ASP A 166 -1.53 20.24 8.84
C ASP A 166 -1.22 18.81 8.36
N ILE A 167 -1.54 17.81 9.17
CA ILE A 167 -1.12 16.41 8.93
C ILE A 167 -1.48 15.92 7.53
N ASP A 168 -2.60 16.35 6.97
CA ASP A 168 -3.10 15.89 5.67
C ASP A 168 -2.41 16.57 4.48
N GLU A 169 -1.86 17.78 4.67
CA GLU A 169 -1.14 18.55 3.66
C GLU A 169 0.39 18.51 3.88
N HIS A 170 0.84 18.03 5.03
CA HIS A 170 2.23 18.13 5.44
C HIS A 170 3.19 17.44 4.45
N ARG A 171 4.08 18.25 3.85
CA ARG A 171 4.94 17.83 2.73
C ARG A 171 5.77 16.58 3.04
N SER A 172 6.34 16.46 4.23
CA SER A 172 7.18 15.31 4.57
C SER A 172 6.37 14.02 4.76
N ILE A 173 5.08 14.12 5.13
CA ILE A 173 4.17 12.98 5.24
C ILE A 173 3.74 12.55 3.83
N ASN A 174 3.39 13.49 2.98
CA ASN A 174 2.80 13.23 1.66
C ASN A 174 3.82 12.97 0.55
N ASN A 175 5.11 12.87 0.87
CA ASN A 175 6.17 12.62 -0.11
C ASN A 175 6.15 11.16 -0.60
N LEU A 176 5.46 10.90 -1.71
CA LEU A 176 5.42 9.59 -2.38
C LEU A 176 6.76 9.19 -3.01
N GLY A 177 7.66 10.13 -3.26
CA GLY A 177 9.01 9.84 -3.75
C GLY A 177 9.80 8.88 -2.86
N ARG A 178 9.45 8.82 -1.56
CA ARG A 178 10.04 7.88 -0.59
C ARG A 178 9.74 6.40 -0.90
N PHE A 179 8.73 6.13 -1.71
CA PHE A 179 8.28 4.79 -2.05
C PHE A 179 8.62 4.41 -3.50
N ARG A 180 9.22 5.35 -4.26
CA ARG A 180 9.75 5.07 -5.60
C ARG A 180 11.13 4.42 -5.47
N CYS A 181 11.27 3.26 -6.06
CA CYS A 181 12.53 2.53 -6.10
C CYS A 181 13.03 2.42 -7.53
N ALA A 182 14.34 2.64 -7.75
CA ALA A 182 14.95 2.65 -9.08
C ALA A 182 14.80 1.33 -9.84
N ASP A 183 14.64 0.21 -9.13
CA ASP A 183 14.65 -1.14 -9.71
C ASP A 183 13.24 -1.72 -9.90
N GLY A 184 12.20 -0.89 -9.96
CA GLY A 184 10.81 -1.35 -10.04
C GLY A 184 10.33 -2.07 -8.77
N TRP A 185 11.05 -1.89 -7.68
CA TRP A 185 10.68 -2.39 -6.36
C TRP A 185 9.63 -1.48 -5.71
N ALA A 186 8.61 -2.09 -5.14
CA ALA A 186 7.59 -1.37 -4.40
C ALA A 186 7.23 -2.11 -3.11
N ILE A 187 6.69 -1.39 -2.14
CA ILE A 187 6.22 -2.00 -0.90
C ILE A 187 4.85 -2.67 -1.08
N ALA A 188 4.06 -2.18 -2.03
CA ALA A 188 2.71 -2.65 -2.35
C ALA A 188 2.39 -2.42 -3.83
N HIS A 189 1.19 -2.82 -4.27
CA HIS A 189 0.68 -2.49 -5.60
C HIS A 189 0.41 -0.99 -5.73
N VAL A 190 -0.23 -0.39 -4.73
CA VAL A 190 -0.54 1.04 -4.72
C VAL A 190 -0.16 1.64 -3.37
N VAL A 191 0.36 2.87 -3.38
CA VAL A 191 0.58 3.69 -2.18
C VAL A 191 -0.26 4.95 -2.30
N ILE A 192 -1.04 5.28 -1.27
CA ILE A 192 -1.94 6.45 -1.24
C ILE A 192 -1.49 7.35 -0.09
N ASN A 193 -1.15 8.61 -0.38
CA ASN A 193 -0.81 9.58 0.66
C ASN A 193 -2.05 10.31 1.21
N ARG A 194 -1.88 11.05 2.30
CA ARG A 194 -2.98 11.71 3.01
C ARG A 194 -3.63 12.85 2.22
N ALA A 195 -2.93 13.40 1.22
CA ALA A 195 -3.45 14.40 0.29
C ALA A 195 -4.16 13.77 -0.95
N GLY A 196 -4.34 12.44 -0.97
CA GLY A 196 -5.00 11.72 -2.06
C GLY A 196 -4.12 11.47 -3.29
N GLY A 197 -2.83 11.80 -3.22
CA GLY A 197 -1.87 11.39 -4.24
C GLY A 197 -1.66 9.88 -4.22
N MET A 198 -1.51 9.29 -5.40
CA MET A 198 -1.33 7.85 -5.56
C MET A 198 -0.03 7.54 -6.31
N LEU A 199 0.66 6.50 -5.88
CA LEU A 199 1.83 5.94 -6.55
C LEU A 199 1.55 4.48 -6.87
N LEU A 200 1.64 4.13 -8.15
CA LEU A 200 1.66 2.76 -8.56
C LEU A 200 3.03 2.16 -8.29
N GLY A 201 3.05 1.14 -7.47
CA GLY A 201 4.26 0.42 -7.12
C GLY A 201 4.44 -0.84 -7.94
N GLN A 202 3.38 -1.63 -8.04
CA GLN A 202 3.34 -2.85 -8.86
C GLN A 202 2.00 -2.94 -9.59
N GLU A 203 2.03 -3.56 -10.75
CA GLU A 203 0.84 -3.93 -11.50
C GLU A 203 -0.06 -4.88 -10.70
N LEU A 204 -1.40 -4.69 -10.77
CA LEU A 204 -2.34 -5.59 -10.11
C LEU A 204 -2.36 -7.00 -10.74
N SER A 205 -1.80 -7.17 -11.94
CA SER A 205 -1.60 -8.47 -12.59
C SER A 205 -0.39 -9.22 -12.05
N ARG A 206 0.46 -8.57 -11.27
CA ARG A 206 1.72 -9.15 -10.78
C ARG A 206 1.54 -9.74 -9.39
N PRO A 207 1.75 -11.05 -9.19
CA PRO A 207 1.81 -11.62 -7.86
C PRO A 207 2.87 -10.93 -7.01
N TRP A 208 2.45 -10.27 -5.94
CA TRP A 208 3.35 -9.49 -5.08
C TRP A 208 3.15 -9.85 -3.62
N ARG A 209 4.25 -9.91 -2.88
CA ARG A 209 4.24 -10.28 -1.47
C ARG A 209 4.47 -9.06 -0.59
N ALA A 210 3.54 -8.80 0.33
CA ALA A 210 3.68 -7.73 1.32
C ALA A 210 3.46 -8.19 2.77
N MET A 211 2.97 -9.42 3.00
CA MET A 211 2.68 -9.98 4.33
C MET A 211 3.59 -11.15 4.68
N ARG A 212 3.65 -11.48 5.96
CA ARG A 212 4.35 -12.68 6.44
C ARG A 212 3.58 -13.95 6.16
N PHE A 213 2.26 -13.88 6.24
CA PHE A 213 1.35 -14.99 5.95
C PHE A 213 1.64 -15.64 4.59
N GLU A 214 1.93 -14.85 3.57
CA GLU A 214 2.27 -15.32 2.22
C GLU A 214 3.57 -16.11 2.14
N ARG A 215 4.31 -16.21 3.23
CA ARG A 215 5.55 -16.99 3.37
C ARG A 215 5.36 -18.25 4.19
N ALA A 216 4.13 -18.54 4.62
CA ALA A 216 3.86 -19.68 5.46
C ALA A 216 4.04 -20.99 4.69
N THR A 217 4.94 -21.85 5.16
CA THR A 217 5.24 -23.14 4.51
C THR A 217 4.07 -24.11 4.54
N ARG A 218 3.21 -23.98 5.57
CA ARG A 218 2.00 -24.82 5.70
C ARG A 218 1.06 -24.68 4.51
N PHE A 219 1.01 -23.51 3.88
CA PHE A 219 0.12 -23.22 2.74
C PHE A 219 0.84 -23.23 1.39
N GLY A 220 2.12 -23.56 1.37
CA GLY A 220 2.97 -23.40 0.19
C GLY A 220 3.45 -21.95 0.00
N THR A 221 4.28 -21.73 -1.02
CA THR A 221 4.79 -20.38 -1.37
C THR A 221 3.90 -19.66 -2.37
N ASP A 222 2.73 -20.19 -2.67
CA ASP A 222 1.98 -19.91 -3.88
C ASP A 222 0.82 -18.92 -3.67
N LEU A 223 0.77 -18.28 -2.50
CA LEU A 223 -0.35 -17.42 -2.10
C LEU A 223 -0.27 -15.98 -2.61
N LYS A 224 0.90 -15.49 -2.99
CA LYS A 224 1.14 -14.06 -3.24
C LYS A 224 0.27 -13.44 -4.34
N GLY A 225 -0.30 -14.20 -5.21
CA GLY A 225 -1.21 -13.71 -6.25
C GLY A 225 -2.69 -13.66 -5.82
N LEU A 226 -3.03 -14.11 -4.60
CA LEU A 226 -4.37 -14.00 -4.03
C LEU A 226 -4.67 -12.63 -3.43
N PHE A 227 -3.63 -11.88 -3.10
CA PHE A 227 -3.70 -10.66 -2.32
C PHE A 227 -3.22 -9.47 -3.14
N LEU A 228 -4.03 -8.43 -3.19
CA LEU A 228 -3.63 -7.12 -3.71
C LEU A 228 -3.37 -6.20 -2.53
N HIS A 229 -2.25 -5.50 -2.54
CA HIS A 229 -1.80 -4.70 -1.41
C HIS A 229 -1.91 -3.22 -1.70
N VAL A 230 -2.57 -2.48 -0.81
CA VAL A 230 -2.65 -1.02 -0.82
C VAL A 230 -2.08 -0.48 0.48
N GLU A 231 -1.06 0.36 0.37
CA GLU A 231 -0.44 1.06 1.49
C GLU A 231 -1.03 2.47 1.62
N LEU A 232 -1.58 2.79 2.76
CA LEU A 232 -1.99 4.14 3.11
C LEU A 232 -0.90 4.83 3.90
N VAL A 233 -0.47 6.01 3.48
CA VAL A 233 0.53 6.76 4.23
C VAL A 233 -0.06 7.20 5.57
N GLN A 234 0.52 6.68 6.66
CA GLN A 234 0.12 7.02 8.02
C GLN A 234 1.37 7.31 8.87
N PRO A 235 1.57 8.54 9.32
CA PRO A 235 2.69 8.86 10.22
C PRO A 235 2.47 8.18 11.57
N ARG A 236 3.56 7.99 12.30
CA ARG A 236 3.56 7.36 13.62
C ARG A 236 4.29 8.22 14.66
N ARG A 237 3.99 7.97 15.91
CA ARG A 237 4.70 8.52 17.05
C ARG A 237 5.14 7.42 18.00
N SER A 238 6.19 7.71 18.73
CA SER A 238 6.69 6.80 19.76
C SER A 238 5.87 6.94 21.03
N GLN A 239 5.42 5.80 21.55
CA GLN A 239 4.76 5.76 22.87
C GLN A 239 5.84 5.89 23.97
N PRO A 240 5.68 6.80 24.94
CA PRO A 240 6.58 6.91 26.09
C PRO A 240 6.73 5.58 26.83
N GLY A 241 7.96 5.27 27.28
CA GLY A 241 8.23 4.04 28.04
C GLY A 241 8.41 2.76 27.22
N ARG A 242 8.19 2.78 25.88
CA ARG A 242 8.35 1.60 25.01
C ARG A 242 9.66 1.55 24.20
N GLY A 243 10.72 2.17 24.69
CA GLY A 243 12.02 2.21 24.04
C GLY A 243 12.13 3.24 22.91
N ARG A 244 13.35 3.41 22.36
CA ARG A 244 13.62 4.35 21.28
C ARG A 244 13.10 3.81 19.95
N GLY A 245 12.51 4.69 19.13
CA GLY A 245 12.12 4.37 17.75
C GLY A 245 10.90 3.45 17.62
N ASN A 246 10.13 3.22 18.72
CA ASN A 246 8.83 2.57 18.56
C ASN A 246 7.87 3.47 17.75
N ASP A 247 6.98 2.86 17.00
CA ASP A 247 6.01 3.47 16.10
C ASP A 247 4.57 3.18 16.55
N ALA A 248 4.36 3.10 17.85
CA ALA A 248 3.16 2.50 18.44
C ALA A 248 1.89 3.36 18.31
N LEU A 249 2.02 4.67 18.08
CA LEU A 249 0.88 5.59 18.08
C LEU A 249 0.60 6.12 16.68
N ALA A 250 -0.56 5.76 16.14
CA ALA A 250 -1.14 6.35 14.94
C ALA A 250 -1.92 7.64 15.26
N PRO A 251 -2.16 8.53 14.29
CA PRO A 251 -3.03 9.68 14.46
C PRO A 251 -4.51 9.26 14.66
N THR A 252 -5.31 10.17 15.18
CA THR A 252 -6.76 10.06 15.25
C THR A 252 -7.37 11.35 14.71
N PRO A 253 -8.15 11.31 13.61
CA PRO A 253 -8.48 10.13 12.79
C PRO A 253 -7.25 9.49 12.14
N GLY A 254 -7.34 8.17 11.87
CA GLY A 254 -6.22 7.39 11.31
C GLY A 254 -5.82 7.84 9.92
N PHE A 255 -6.82 8.11 9.07
CA PHE A 255 -6.66 8.44 7.65
C PHE A 255 -7.52 9.63 7.29
N SER A 256 -7.17 10.32 6.21
CA SER A 256 -7.96 11.41 5.65
C SER A 256 -9.12 10.88 4.79
N GLU A 257 -10.16 11.70 4.61
CA GLU A 257 -11.32 11.35 3.79
C GLU A 257 -10.90 11.05 2.34
N ILE A 258 -10.00 11.85 1.78
CA ILE A 258 -9.51 11.64 0.41
C ILE A 258 -8.71 10.33 0.27
N GLN A 259 -8.06 9.83 1.35
CA GLN A 259 -7.43 8.51 1.31
C GLN A 259 -8.50 7.40 1.18
N TYR A 260 -9.62 7.51 1.89
CA TYR A 260 -10.72 6.56 1.76
C TYR A 260 -11.37 6.61 0.37
N ASP A 261 -11.52 7.79 -0.23
CA ASP A 261 -12.03 7.94 -1.59
C ASP A 261 -11.10 7.30 -2.63
N ARG A 262 -9.79 7.49 -2.48
CA ARG A 262 -8.79 6.85 -3.35
C ARG A 262 -8.70 5.35 -3.13
N LEU A 263 -8.83 4.88 -1.90
CA LEU A 263 -8.91 3.46 -1.59
C LEU A 263 -10.16 2.82 -2.21
N ALA A 264 -11.31 3.50 -2.13
CA ALA A 264 -12.56 3.06 -2.76
C ALA A 264 -12.41 2.95 -4.28
N LEU A 265 -11.72 3.91 -4.92
CA LEU A 265 -11.41 3.86 -6.35
C LEU A 265 -10.55 2.64 -6.71
N ILE A 266 -9.45 2.42 -6.00
CA ILE A 266 -8.56 1.26 -6.24
C ILE A 266 -9.29 -0.07 -5.97
N TYR A 267 -10.08 -0.14 -4.90
CA TYR A 267 -10.91 -1.31 -4.58
C TYR A 267 -11.89 -1.63 -5.71
N THR A 268 -12.54 -0.60 -6.26
CA THR A 268 -13.48 -0.75 -7.37
C THR A 268 -12.78 -1.18 -8.66
N ILE A 269 -11.65 -0.54 -9.03
CA ILE A 269 -10.82 -0.94 -10.18
C ILE A 269 -10.42 -2.41 -10.07
N ALA A 270 -9.89 -2.81 -8.93
CA ALA A 270 -9.44 -4.19 -8.71
C ALA A 270 -10.62 -5.17 -8.78
N SER A 271 -11.78 -4.80 -8.23
CA SER A 271 -13.00 -5.61 -8.28
C SER A 271 -13.53 -5.78 -9.68
N VAL A 272 -13.58 -4.71 -10.49
CA VAL A 272 -13.98 -4.76 -11.91
C VAL A 272 -13.06 -5.69 -12.71
N ARG A 273 -11.76 -5.63 -12.48
CA ARG A 273 -10.79 -6.52 -13.13
C ARG A 273 -10.97 -7.98 -12.73
N SER A 274 -11.30 -8.23 -11.47
CA SER A 274 -11.58 -9.57 -10.94
C SER A 274 -12.93 -10.13 -11.43
N GLY A 275 -13.84 -9.29 -11.94
CA GLY A 275 -15.21 -9.68 -12.26
C GLY A 275 -16.09 -9.92 -11.04
N ARG A 276 -15.61 -9.56 -9.84
CA ARG A 276 -16.36 -9.63 -8.58
C ARG A 276 -15.80 -8.63 -7.57
N TRP A 277 -16.64 -8.18 -6.68
CA TRP A 277 -16.20 -7.37 -5.56
C TRP A 277 -15.23 -8.18 -4.68
N LEU A 278 -14.03 -7.66 -4.51
CA LEU A 278 -13.00 -8.29 -3.68
C LEU A 278 -13.41 -8.27 -2.20
N ILE A 279 -12.78 -9.12 -1.42
CA ILE A 279 -12.94 -9.15 0.04
C ILE A 279 -11.87 -8.22 0.63
N PRO A 280 -12.26 -7.11 1.28
CA PRO A 280 -11.29 -6.24 1.94
C PRO A 280 -10.75 -6.92 3.20
N ALA A 281 -9.48 -6.69 3.49
CA ALA A 281 -8.78 -7.30 4.61
C ALA A 281 -7.72 -6.35 5.19
N PHE A 282 -7.40 -6.51 6.46
CA PHE A 282 -6.32 -5.79 7.12
C PHE A 282 -5.10 -6.70 7.32
N HIS A 283 -3.91 -6.15 7.10
CA HIS A 283 -2.66 -6.86 7.30
C HIS A 283 -2.57 -7.51 8.69
N VAL A 284 -2.91 -6.75 9.74
CA VAL A 284 -2.89 -7.24 11.13
C VAL A 284 -3.76 -8.47 11.35
N ALA A 285 -4.89 -8.58 10.66
CA ALA A 285 -5.81 -9.71 10.82
C ALA A 285 -5.27 -10.98 10.15
N ILE A 286 -4.64 -10.80 8.97
CA ILE A 286 -4.04 -11.92 8.22
C ILE A 286 -2.76 -12.42 8.91
N ASP A 287 -1.90 -11.51 9.37
CA ASP A 287 -0.65 -11.85 10.06
C ASP A 287 -0.84 -12.13 11.55
N ALA A 288 -2.09 -12.18 12.06
CA ALA A 288 -2.37 -12.42 13.47
C ALA A 288 -1.78 -13.76 13.94
N GLY A 289 -1.07 -13.70 15.08
CA GLY A 289 -0.38 -14.86 15.64
C GLY A 289 0.98 -15.18 14.99
N ILE A 290 1.33 -14.56 13.88
CA ILE A 290 2.63 -14.77 13.24
C ILE A 290 3.69 -13.92 13.93
N ARG A 291 4.82 -14.55 14.30
CA ARG A 291 5.94 -13.85 14.93
C ARG A 291 6.46 -12.73 14.02
N GLY A 292 6.42 -11.50 14.54
CA GLY A 292 6.83 -10.30 13.80
C GLY A 292 5.83 -9.89 12.73
N GLY A 293 4.58 -10.33 12.81
CA GLY A 293 3.46 -9.76 12.07
C GLY A 293 3.31 -8.28 12.42
N HIS A 294 2.72 -7.54 11.52
CA HIS A 294 2.51 -6.11 11.68
C HIS A 294 1.20 -5.82 12.41
N ASP A 295 0.99 -4.56 12.80
CA ASP A 295 -0.19 -4.09 13.53
C ASP A 295 -0.97 -3.02 12.76
N ASP A 296 -0.90 -3.07 11.45
CA ASP A 296 -1.49 -2.12 10.51
C ASP A 296 -2.70 -2.71 9.74
N PRO A 297 -3.63 -1.85 9.31
CA PRO A 297 -3.70 -0.41 9.54
C PRO A 297 -4.28 -0.06 10.92
N GLN A 298 -3.67 0.90 11.62
CA GLN A 298 -4.23 1.36 12.89
C GLN A 298 -5.25 2.49 12.68
N ASN A 299 -6.28 2.53 13.55
CA ASN A 299 -7.33 3.56 13.53
C ASN A 299 -8.03 3.68 12.16
N PHE A 300 -8.17 2.56 11.44
CA PHE A 300 -8.93 2.53 10.19
C PHE A 300 -10.43 2.59 10.51
N ASP A 301 -11.13 3.49 9.82
CA ASP A 301 -12.57 3.65 9.92
C ASP A 301 -13.26 2.93 8.76
N VAL A 302 -13.93 1.82 9.06
CA VAL A 302 -14.64 0.99 8.08
C VAL A 302 -15.85 1.71 7.49
N GLU A 303 -16.53 2.54 8.30
CA GLU A 303 -17.68 3.35 7.85
C GLU A 303 -17.22 4.45 6.88
N ALA A 304 -16.09 5.11 7.16
CA ALA A 304 -15.53 6.11 6.25
C ALA A 304 -15.11 5.48 4.91
N PHE A 305 -14.56 4.28 4.92
CA PHE A 305 -14.24 3.55 3.68
C PHE A 305 -15.52 3.18 2.90
N ALA A 306 -16.52 2.67 3.57
CA ALA A 306 -17.82 2.35 2.98
C ALA A 306 -18.49 3.60 2.38
N ALA A 307 -18.47 4.72 3.08
CA ALA A 307 -18.94 6.00 2.57
C ALA A 307 -18.18 6.47 1.32
N GLY A 308 -16.86 6.22 1.26
CA GLY A 308 -16.05 6.47 0.06
C GLY A 308 -16.53 5.64 -1.15
N ILE A 309 -16.88 4.37 -0.93
CA ILE A 309 -17.47 3.52 -1.98
C ILE A 309 -18.81 4.09 -2.44
N GLU A 310 -19.66 4.51 -1.53
CA GLU A 310 -20.98 5.09 -1.89
C GLU A 310 -20.82 6.39 -2.68
N ARG A 311 -19.93 7.30 -2.28
CA ARG A 311 -19.63 8.52 -3.04
C ARG A 311 -19.15 8.20 -4.44
N LEU A 312 -18.26 7.22 -4.58
CA LEU A 312 -17.73 6.78 -5.88
C LEU A 312 -18.87 6.22 -6.76
N MET A 313 -19.70 5.31 -6.23
CA MET A 313 -20.80 4.72 -6.97
C MET A 313 -21.84 5.75 -7.37
N ALA A 314 -22.16 6.71 -6.49
CA ALA A 314 -23.05 7.81 -6.81
C ALA A 314 -22.49 8.72 -7.93
N ARG A 315 -21.17 8.89 -8.00
CA ARG A 315 -20.52 9.64 -9.06
C ARG A 315 -20.57 8.88 -10.40
N LEU A 316 -20.31 7.57 -10.38
CA LEU A 316 -20.38 6.71 -11.58
C LEU A 316 -21.82 6.58 -12.13
N ALA A 317 -22.83 6.71 -11.30
CA ALA A 317 -24.25 6.68 -11.72
C ALA A 317 -24.71 7.98 -12.42
N ARG A 318 -23.92 9.06 -12.35
CA ARG A 318 -24.26 10.31 -13.06
C ARG A 318 -23.93 10.16 -14.54
N PRO A 319 -24.82 10.63 -15.45
CA PRO A 319 -24.48 10.66 -16.86
C PRO A 319 -23.18 11.48 -17.06
N PRO A 320 -22.32 11.08 -18.00
CA PRO A 320 -21.12 11.84 -18.31
C PRO A 320 -21.52 13.29 -18.60
N GLN A 321 -20.94 14.24 -17.89
CA GLN A 321 -21.10 15.64 -18.26
C GLN A 321 -20.46 15.77 -19.66
N ALA A 322 -21.27 16.21 -20.62
CA ALA A 322 -20.84 16.42 -22.00
C ALA A 322 -19.86 17.62 -22.06
N ASN A 323 -18.69 17.48 -21.46
CA ASN A 323 -17.58 18.35 -21.73
C ASN A 323 -16.79 17.77 -22.89
N GLN A 324 -16.91 18.44 -24.01
CA GLN A 324 -16.21 18.28 -25.27
C GLN A 324 -14.70 18.10 -25.07
N VAL A 325 -14.26 16.89 -24.85
CA VAL A 325 -12.91 16.48 -25.18
C VAL A 325 -13.07 15.26 -26.09
N GLY A 326 -12.84 15.49 -27.39
CA GLY A 326 -12.77 14.40 -28.35
C GLY A 326 -11.71 13.39 -27.88
N VAL A 327 -12.16 12.35 -27.25
CA VAL A 327 -11.29 11.20 -26.94
C VAL A 327 -11.23 10.37 -28.22
N GLU A 328 -10.20 10.61 -29.02
CA GLU A 328 -9.80 9.62 -30.01
C GLU A 328 -9.54 8.30 -29.27
N ASN A 329 -10.19 7.26 -29.76
CA ASN A 329 -10.20 5.93 -29.18
C ASN A 329 -8.76 5.42 -28.95
N PRO A 330 -8.29 5.19 -27.71
CA PRO A 330 -6.93 4.75 -27.47
C PRO A 330 -6.60 3.37 -28.05
N ALA A 331 -7.59 2.61 -28.51
CA ALA A 331 -7.39 1.38 -29.25
C ALA A 331 -6.79 1.60 -30.66
N GLY A 332 -6.80 2.83 -31.19
CA GLY A 332 -6.19 3.17 -32.48
C GLY A 332 -4.70 3.44 -32.44
N ILE A 333 -4.12 3.69 -31.27
CA ILE A 333 -2.70 4.09 -31.16
C ILE A 333 -1.75 2.87 -31.10
N ILE A 334 -2.26 1.67 -30.85
CA ILE A 334 -1.41 0.45 -30.76
C ILE A 334 -1.22 -0.24 -32.11
N ALA A 335 -1.95 0.16 -33.16
CA ALA A 335 -1.92 -0.52 -34.46
C ALA A 335 -1.02 0.14 -35.53
N GLN A 336 -0.31 1.23 -35.23
CA GLN A 336 0.56 1.90 -36.22
C GLN A 336 2.03 2.01 -35.76
N GLY A 337 2.63 0.88 -35.45
CA GLY A 337 4.04 0.89 -35.01
C GLY A 337 4.81 -0.39 -35.35
N ASN A 338 4.54 -1.05 -36.48
CA ASN A 338 5.42 -2.10 -37.01
C ASN A 338 5.12 -2.37 -38.51
N GLU A 339 5.38 -1.38 -39.36
CA GLU A 339 5.71 -1.61 -40.76
C GLU A 339 6.57 -0.43 -41.19
N GLU A 340 7.88 -0.58 -41.07
CA GLU A 340 8.91 -0.04 -41.98
C GLU A 340 10.30 -0.36 -41.41
N GLU A 341 11.00 -1.16 -42.21
CA GLU A 341 12.41 -1.58 -42.23
C GLU A 341 12.88 -2.70 -41.29
#